data_0e79465550bcfede3c486c3d5af76a07
#
_entry.id   0e79465550bcfede3c486c3d5af76a07
#
_cell.length_a   1.000
_cell.length_b   1.000
_cell.length_c   1.000
_cell.angle_alpha   90.00
_cell.angle_beta   90.00
_cell.angle_gamma   90.00
#
_symmetry.space_group_name_H-M   'P 1'
#
loop_
_entity.id
_entity.type
_entity.pdbx_description
1 polymer ?
#
loop_
_entity_poly.entity_id
_entity_poly.type
_entity_poly.pdbx_seq_one_letter_code
_entity_poly.pdbx_strand_id
1 'polypeptide(L)'
;MQIASEILSDITVHMKYAKYNPEKERRENWVELCTRNMDMHIKKYPELKKEIKELYDNYVIPKKVLPSMRSMQFAGKPIEVAPNRVYNCAYMPIDHADAFSECMFLLLGGTGVGFSVQQHHVEKLPEIRK
;
A
#
# COMPACT_ATOMS: atom_id res chain seq x y z
N MET A 1 15.37 -23.55 -13.56
CA MET A 1 14.29 -22.53 -13.54
C MET A 1 14.01 -22.03 -12.12
N GLN A 2 13.95 -22.85 -11.09
CA GLN A 2 13.61 -22.46 -9.71
C GLN A 2 14.62 -21.48 -9.10
N ILE A 3 15.94 -21.73 -9.23
CA ILE A 3 17.00 -20.87 -8.69
C ILE A 3 16.96 -19.45 -9.30
N ALA A 4 16.76 -19.33 -10.60
CA ALA A 4 16.68 -18.03 -11.27
C ALA A 4 15.46 -17.22 -10.78
N SER A 5 14.33 -17.90 -10.52
CA SER A 5 13.12 -17.30 -9.99
C SER A 5 13.29 -16.80 -8.55
N GLU A 6 14.02 -17.56 -7.73
CA GLU A 6 14.35 -17.17 -6.35
C GLU A 6 15.27 -15.94 -6.31
N ILE A 7 16.33 -15.95 -7.12
CA ILE A 7 17.26 -14.81 -7.24
C ILE A 7 16.50 -13.55 -7.70
N LEU A 8 15.64 -13.66 -8.71
CA LEU A 8 14.84 -12.54 -9.20
C LEU A 8 13.88 -12.02 -8.12
N SER A 9 13.26 -12.91 -7.36
CA SER A 9 12.41 -12.55 -6.22
C SER A 9 13.19 -11.76 -5.17
N ASP A 10 14.38 -12.21 -4.79
CA ASP A 10 15.19 -11.54 -3.78
C ASP A 10 15.72 -10.18 -4.25
N ILE A 11 16.13 -10.07 -5.51
CA ILE A 11 16.51 -8.80 -6.14
C ILE A 11 15.30 -7.83 -6.11
N THR A 12 14.12 -8.31 -6.47
CA THR A 12 12.90 -7.47 -6.48
C THR A 12 12.54 -6.98 -5.08
N VAL A 13 12.60 -7.85 -4.08
CA VAL A 13 12.36 -7.49 -2.67
C VAL A 13 13.35 -6.42 -2.23
N HIS A 14 14.64 -6.64 -2.49
CA HIS A 14 15.71 -5.71 -2.10
C HIS A 14 15.56 -4.34 -2.75
N MET A 15 15.27 -4.28 -4.04
CA MET A 15 15.19 -3.03 -4.80
C MET A 15 13.91 -2.23 -4.54
N LYS A 16 12.76 -2.91 -4.34
CA LYS A 16 11.45 -2.25 -4.36
C LYS A 16 10.80 -2.11 -2.98
N TYR A 17 11.07 -3.02 -2.04
CA TYR A 17 10.30 -3.13 -0.80
C TYR A 17 11.13 -3.00 0.47
N ALA A 18 12.37 -3.50 0.46
CA ALA A 18 13.24 -3.52 1.62
C ALA A 18 13.66 -2.10 2.05
N LYS A 19 13.44 -1.76 3.32
CA LYS A 19 13.93 -0.51 3.91
C LYS A 19 15.38 -0.67 4.37
N TYR A 20 16.12 0.42 4.37
CA TYR A 20 17.45 0.46 4.95
C TYR A 20 17.35 0.42 6.48
N ASN A 21 18.09 -0.48 7.11
CA ASN A 21 18.23 -0.59 8.54
C ASN A 21 19.60 -0.02 8.96
N PRO A 22 19.64 1.13 9.66
CA PRO A 22 20.89 1.78 10.07
C PRO A 22 21.72 0.93 11.06
N GLU A 23 21.05 0.16 11.94
CA GLU A 23 21.73 -0.66 12.95
C GLU A 23 22.49 -1.83 12.32
N LYS A 24 21.97 -2.36 11.20
CA LYS A 24 22.57 -3.48 10.47
C LYS A 24 23.37 -3.04 9.24
N GLU A 25 23.41 -1.74 8.96
CA GLU A 25 24.09 -1.11 7.82
C GLU A 25 23.72 -1.76 6.46
N ARG A 26 22.50 -2.32 6.35
CA ARG A 26 21.98 -2.98 5.15
C ARG A 26 20.48 -2.82 5.01
N ARG A 27 19.95 -3.17 3.85
CA ARG A 27 18.49 -3.29 3.66
C ARG A 27 17.96 -4.54 4.34
N GLU A 28 16.66 -4.49 4.66
CA GLU A 28 15.89 -5.64 5.17
C GLU A 28 15.97 -6.82 4.21
N ASN A 29 16.00 -8.03 4.77
CA ASN A 29 15.71 -9.24 4.00
C ASN A 29 14.19 -9.53 3.98
N TRP A 30 13.77 -10.58 3.26
CA TRP A 30 12.36 -10.96 3.14
C TRP A 30 11.66 -11.18 4.48
N VAL A 31 12.30 -11.90 5.39
CA VAL A 31 11.72 -12.21 6.71
C VAL A 31 11.56 -10.93 7.55
N GLU A 32 12.55 -10.06 7.55
CA GLU A 32 12.50 -8.79 8.28
C GLU A 32 11.40 -7.86 7.74
N LEU A 33 11.24 -7.82 6.42
CA LEU A 33 10.18 -7.08 5.75
C LEU A 33 8.79 -7.62 6.11
N CYS A 34 8.61 -8.95 6.10
CA CYS A 34 7.38 -9.59 6.55
C CYS A 34 7.09 -9.30 8.03
N THR A 35 8.11 -9.38 8.89
CA THR A 35 7.99 -9.07 10.31
C THR A 35 7.54 -7.65 10.55
N ARG A 36 8.13 -6.66 9.85
CA ARG A 36 7.71 -5.26 9.93
C ARG A 36 6.25 -5.07 9.54
N ASN A 37 5.79 -5.75 8.50
CA ASN A 37 4.39 -5.70 8.05
C ASN A 37 3.47 -6.36 9.08
N MET A 38 3.84 -7.54 9.59
CA MET A 38 3.13 -8.27 10.63
C MET A 38 2.99 -7.45 11.92
N ASP A 39 4.07 -6.84 12.38
CA ASP A 39 4.10 -6.06 13.63
C ASP A 39 3.19 -4.82 13.54
N MET A 40 3.10 -4.19 12.38
CA MET A 40 2.16 -3.09 12.13
C MET A 40 0.71 -3.55 12.34
N HIS A 41 0.34 -4.73 11.83
CA HIS A 41 -1.01 -5.28 12.02
C HIS A 41 -1.26 -5.70 13.46
N ILE A 42 -0.30 -6.34 14.12
CA ILE A 42 -0.41 -6.73 15.54
C ILE A 42 -0.56 -5.49 16.43
N LYS A 43 0.18 -4.41 16.13
CA LYS A 43 0.08 -3.16 16.88
C LYS A 43 -1.33 -2.55 16.79
N LYS A 44 -1.98 -2.67 15.64
CA LYS A 44 -3.33 -2.16 15.43
C LYS A 44 -4.42 -3.08 15.98
N TYR A 45 -4.20 -4.38 15.94
CA TYR A 45 -5.14 -5.43 16.32
C TYR A 45 -4.48 -6.42 17.27
N PRO A 46 -4.16 -6.02 18.52
CA PRO A 46 -3.41 -6.85 19.46
C PRO A 46 -4.17 -8.12 19.89
N GLU A 47 -5.51 -8.09 19.82
CA GLU A 47 -6.39 -9.24 20.10
C GLU A 47 -6.22 -10.37 19.08
N LEU A 48 -5.84 -10.04 17.84
CA LEU A 48 -5.62 -11.01 16.74
C LEU A 48 -4.15 -11.43 16.61
N LYS A 49 -3.30 -11.11 17.59
CA LYS A 49 -1.85 -11.36 17.53
C LYS A 49 -1.50 -12.80 17.16
N LYS A 50 -2.22 -13.77 17.73
CA LYS A 50 -1.94 -15.19 17.51
C LYS A 50 -2.25 -15.60 16.07
N GLU A 51 -3.43 -15.24 15.59
CA GLU A 51 -3.90 -15.55 14.24
C GLU A 51 -3.03 -14.84 13.16
N ILE A 52 -2.69 -13.58 13.39
CA ILE A 52 -1.82 -12.82 12.48
C ILE A 52 -0.45 -13.50 12.39
N LYS A 53 0.14 -13.87 13.54
CA LYS A 53 1.45 -14.53 13.54
C LYS A 53 1.41 -15.88 12.81
N GLU A 54 0.40 -16.69 13.09
CA GLU A 54 0.21 -17.99 12.43
C GLU A 54 0.03 -17.83 10.90
N LEU A 55 -0.71 -16.81 10.47
CA LEU A 55 -0.88 -16.50 9.07
C LEU A 55 0.44 -16.13 8.40
N TYR A 56 1.25 -15.30 9.04
CA TYR A 56 2.55 -14.90 8.49
C TYR A 56 3.53 -16.06 8.43
N ASP A 57 3.64 -16.85 9.50
CA ASP A 57 4.57 -17.97 9.58
C ASP A 57 4.24 -19.08 8.56
N ASN A 58 2.95 -19.38 8.35
CA ASN A 58 2.53 -20.51 7.51
C ASN A 58 2.26 -20.13 6.03
N TYR A 59 2.00 -18.86 5.73
CA TYR A 59 1.56 -18.45 4.39
C TYR A 59 2.36 -17.32 3.79
N VAL A 60 2.65 -16.25 4.55
CA VAL A 60 3.32 -15.07 4.00
C VAL A 60 4.82 -15.28 3.86
N ILE A 61 5.49 -15.72 4.93
CA ILE A 61 6.95 -15.97 4.91
C ILE A 61 7.31 -17.03 3.86
N PRO A 62 6.57 -18.16 3.74
CA PRO A 62 6.81 -19.13 2.68
C PRO A 62 6.38 -18.69 1.28
N LYS A 63 5.90 -17.45 1.12
CA LYS A 63 5.44 -16.87 -0.17
C LYS A 63 4.25 -17.61 -0.80
N LYS A 64 3.42 -18.30 -0.01
CA LYS A 64 2.18 -18.94 -0.49
C LYS A 64 1.08 -17.90 -0.74
N VAL A 65 1.04 -16.85 0.08
CA VAL A 65 0.16 -15.69 -0.05
C VAL A 65 1.00 -14.44 0.14
N LEU A 66 0.80 -13.45 -0.70
CA LEU A 66 1.51 -12.17 -0.60
C LEU A 66 0.54 -11.07 -0.15
N PRO A 67 0.91 -10.25 0.85
CA PRO A 67 0.19 -9.04 1.18
C PRO A 67 0.25 -8.03 0.02
N SER A 68 -0.60 -6.99 0.08
CA SER A 68 -0.52 -5.87 -0.86
C SER A 68 0.90 -5.31 -0.93
N MET A 69 1.38 -5.05 -2.16
CA MET A 69 2.69 -4.47 -2.39
C MET A 69 2.88 -3.12 -1.66
N ARG A 70 1.85 -2.28 -1.63
CA ARG A 70 1.87 -1.01 -0.89
C ARG A 70 1.97 -1.22 0.61
N SER A 71 1.25 -2.21 1.16
CA SER A 71 1.37 -2.60 2.56
C SER A 71 2.80 -3.03 2.91
N MET A 72 3.41 -3.86 2.06
CA MET A 72 4.79 -4.31 2.25
C MET A 72 5.79 -3.16 2.17
N GLN A 73 5.63 -2.26 1.20
CA GLN A 73 6.53 -1.14 0.97
C GLN A 73 6.48 -0.11 2.10
N PHE A 74 5.28 0.26 2.55
CA PHE A 74 5.07 1.38 3.48
C PHE A 74 4.73 0.97 4.91
N ALA A 75 4.69 -0.34 5.23
CA ALA A 75 4.39 -0.82 6.57
C ALA A 75 5.18 -0.10 7.67
N GLY A 76 4.51 0.13 8.80
CA GLY A 76 5.00 0.89 9.95
C GLY A 76 4.61 2.37 9.88
N LYS A 77 5.47 3.24 10.36
CA LYS A 77 5.20 4.67 10.54
C LYS A 77 4.55 5.38 9.33
N PRO A 78 4.94 5.14 8.06
CA PRO A 78 4.28 5.79 6.92
C PRO A 78 2.78 5.50 6.82
N ILE A 79 2.36 4.26 7.05
CA ILE A 79 0.93 3.89 7.04
C ILE A 79 0.22 4.34 8.32
N GLU A 80 0.89 4.30 9.47
CA GLU A 80 0.34 4.77 10.74
C GLU A 80 0.00 6.26 10.69
N VAL A 81 0.83 7.07 10.03
CA VAL A 81 0.64 8.52 9.89
C VAL A 81 -0.31 8.87 8.74
N ALA A 82 -0.23 8.17 7.63
CA ALA A 82 -1.00 8.44 6.42
C ALA A 82 -1.51 7.13 5.80
N PRO A 83 -2.60 6.55 6.34
CA PRO A 83 -3.13 5.25 5.90
C PRO A 83 -3.62 5.23 4.45
N ASN A 84 -3.93 6.38 3.87
CA ASN A 84 -4.26 6.52 2.45
C ASN A 84 -3.13 6.07 1.51
N ARG A 85 -1.90 5.97 1.98
CA ARG A 85 -0.75 5.47 1.20
C ARG A 85 -0.85 4.00 0.80
N VAL A 86 -1.77 3.23 1.38
CA VAL A 86 -2.02 1.84 0.96
C VAL A 86 -2.77 1.77 -0.37
N TYR A 87 -3.50 2.83 -0.74
CA TYR A 87 -4.22 2.88 -2.00
C TYR A 87 -3.26 3.13 -3.17
N ASN A 88 -3.32 2.25 -4.16
CA ASN A 88 -2.54 2.40 -5.38
C ASN A 88 -3.31 3.16 -6.45
N CYS A 89 -4.59 2.81 -6.63
CA CYS A 89 -5.48 3.40 -7.62
C CYS A 89 -6.84 3.69 -6.99
N ALA A 90 -7.49 4.75 -7.47
CA ALA A 90 -8.86 5.09 -7.14
C ALA A 90 -9.58 5.59 -8.40
N TYR A 91 -10.90 5.54 -8.37
CA TYR A 91 -11.77 6.11 -9.40
C TYR A 91 -12.81 6.99 -8.72
N MET A 92 -13.13 8.12 -9.34
CA MET A 92 -14.18 9.02 -8.85
C MET A 92 -14.89 9.74 -10.01
N PRO A 93 -16.20 9.99 -9.91
CA PRO A 93 -16.91 10.88 -10.82
C PRO A 93 -16.63 12.34 -10.49
N ILE A 94 -16.67 13.21 -11.51
CA ILE A 94 -16.67 14.67 -11.32
C ILE A 94 -18.12 15.13 -11.40
N ASP A 95 -18.82 15.05 -10.27
CA ASP A 95 -20.26 15.32 -10.15
C ASP A 95 -20.61 16.37 -9.07
N HIS A 96 -19.60 16.90 -8.39
CA HIS A 96 -19.72 17.98 -7.41
C HIS A 96 -18.43 18.80 -7.34
N ALA A 97 -18.49 20.01 -6.84
CA ALA A 97 -17.36 20.94 -6.86
C ALA A 97 -16.16 20.45 -6.03
N ASP A 98 -16.41 19.78 -4.90
CA ASP A 98 -15.35 19.29 -4.02
C ASP A 98 -14.59 18.09 -4.61
N ALA A 99 -15.11 17.43 -5.67
CA ALA A 99 -14.45 16.32 -6.35
C ALA A 99 -13.04 16.69 -6.82
N PHE A 100 -12.79 17.94 -7.19
CA PHE A 100 -11.45 18.40 -7.58
C PHE A 100 -10.48 18.40 -6.40
N SER A 101 -10.92 18.84 -5.22
CA SER A 101 -10.12 18.84 -3.99
C SER A 101 -9.86 17.42 -3.50
N GLU A 102 -10.85 16.54 -3.57
CA GLU A 102 -10.73 15.13 -3.22
C GLU A 102 -9.76 14.40 -4.15
N CYS A 103 -9.84 14.66 -5.45
CA CYS A 103 -8.91 14.13 -6.43
C CYS A 103 -7.47 14.58 -6.12
N MET A 104 -7.27 15.87 -5.85
CA MET A 104 -5.96 16.42 -5.49
C MET A 104 -5.42 15.79 -4.21
N PHE A 105 -6.24 15.61 -3.18
CA PHE A 105 -5.85 14.94 -1.93
C PHE A 105 -5.34 13.52 -2.18
N LEU A 106 -6.05 12.73 -2.99
CA LEU A 106 -5.63 11.38 -3.34
C LEU A 106 -4.33 11.36 -4.14
N LEU A 107 -4.18 12.26 -5.12
CA LEU A 107 -2.96 12.40 -5.92
C LEU A 107 -1.75 12.77 -5.07
N LEU A 108 -1.89 13.72 -4.13
CA LEU A 108 -0.85 14.10 -3.18
C LEU A 108 -0.46 12.95 -2.24
N GLY A 109 -1.40 12.05 -1.94
CA GLY A 109 -1.16 10.81 -1.20
C GLY A 109 -0.41 9.74 -2.00
N GLY A 110 -0.20 9.95 -3.30
CA GLY A 110 0.47 9.01 -4.20
C GLY A 110 -0.46 7.97 -4.83
N THR A 111 -1.78 8.20 -4.79
CA THR A 111 -2.80 7.37 -5.45
C THR A 111 -2.94 7.81 -6.90
N GLY A 112 -2.93 6.86 -7.85
CA GLY A 112 -3.31 7.12 -9.24
C GLY A 112 -4.84 7.25 -9.33
N VAL A 113 -5.35 8.43 -9.68
CA VAL A 113 -6.80 8.67 -9.74
C VAL A 113 -7.28 8.71 -11.17
N GLY A 114 -8.17 7.76 -11.54
CA GLY A 114 -9.01 7.85 -12.71
C GLY A 114 -10.26 8.64 -12.37
N PHE A 115 -10.59 9.64 -13.19
CA PHE A 115 -11.80 10.42 -12.97
C PHE A 115 -12.68 10.41 -14.21
N SER A 116 -13.99 10.50 -14.00
CA SER A 116 -14.96 10.53 -15.08
C SER A 116 -15.58 11.92 -15.24
N VAL A 117 -15.50 12.41 -16.47
CA VAL A 117 -16.16 13.64 -16.94
C VAL A 117 -17.30 13.33 -17.93
N GLN A 118 -17.91 12.14 -17.80
CA GLN A 118 -19.06 11.77 -18.61
C GLN A 118 -20.23 12.72 -18.35
N GLN A 119 -21.07 12.93 -19.36
CA GLN A 119 -22.15 13.91 -19.33
C GLN A 119 -23.04 13.79 -18.09
N HIS A 120 -23.48 12.58 -17.74
CA HIS A 120 -24.34 12.33 -16.59
C HIS A 120 -23.69 12.61 -15.22
N HIS A 121 -22.36 12.75 -15.16
CA HIS A 121 -21.65 13.21 -13.97
C HIS A 121 -21.55 14.74 -13.98
N VAL A 122 -21.08 15.32 -15.08
CA VAL A 122 -20.82 16.76 -15.20
C VAL A 122 -22.12 17.59 -15.13
N GLU A 123 -23.24 17.06 -15.61
CA GLU A 123 -24.57 17.71 -15.49
C GLU A 123 -25.03 17.97 -14.05
N LYS A 124 -24.42 17.27 -13.08
CA LYS A 124 -24.71 17.49 -11.64
C LYS A 124 -23.91 18.65 -11.04
N LEU A 125 -22.91 19.16 -11.75
CA LEU A 125 -22.13 20.30 -11.28
C LEU A 125 -23.00 21.57 -11.29
N PRO A 126 -22.76 22.51 -10.37
CA PRO A 126 -23.45 23.80 -10.38
C PRO A 126 -23.11 24.59 -11.64
N GLU A 127 -24.07 25.38 -12.13
CA GLU A 127 -23.84 26.25 -13.28
C GLU A 127 -22.71 27.26 -13.02
N ILE A 128 -21.87 27.45 -14.05
CA ILE A 128 -20.79 28.44 -13.99
C ILE A 128 -21.44 29.83 -13.97
N ARG A 129 -21.12 30.61 -12.96
CA ARG A 129 -21.56 32.01 -12.90
C ARG A 129 -20.95 32.80 -14.07
N LYS A 130 -21.80 33.47 -14.81
CA LYS A 130 -21.40 34.38 -15.88
C LYS A 130 -20.85 35.69 -15.32
#